data_257a0a9691fa097b635078cb3cc4d754
#
_entry.id   257a0a9691fa097b635078cb3cc4d754
#
_cell.length_a   1.000
_cell.length_b   1.000
_cell.length_c   1.000
_cell.angle_alpha   90.00
_cell.angle_beta   90.00
_cell.angle_gamma   90.00
#
_symmetry.space_group_name_H-M   'P 1'
#
loop_
_entity.id
_entity.type
_entity.pdbx_description
1 polymer ?
#
loop_
_entity_poly.entity_id
_entity_poly.type
_entity_poly.pdbx_seq_one_letter_code
_entity_poly.pdbx_strand_id
1 'polypeptide(L)'
;MLYPQKGDDNLTSQYTFHQQIQKLEEATCHEERLFKILDVYMELYPVRNAYLFRFSPLGFLGEGIILLTADGMVHIGDIRDDVRSLPIIYSAIHEKKAKYCSGIEYLKQTSSKYITSSSVHSVVVVPICFRSVIIGYICTNEFIKGARIDESLLSSLTYYGKEVGKFLEKSDSVEDPQFLSKRELEVMRRIAWGESTKEMADFMQISELTVKQYVKTAIKKLGVQNRSHAIGELFRRGMIT
;
A
#
# COMPACT_ATOMS: atom_id res chain seq x y z
N MET A 1 41.86 -17.59 22.57
CA MET A 1 40.41 -17.29 22.76
C MET A 1 40.15 -15.86 22.31
N LEU A 2 39.71 -15.69 21.09
CA LEU A 2 39.38 -14.39 20.51
C LEU A 2 37.87 -14.29 20.53
N TYR A 3 37.34 -13.30 21.24
CA TYR A 3 35.91 -12.95 21.21
C TYR A 3 35.58 -12.29 19.89
N PRO A 4 34.49 -12.67 19.18
CA PRO A 4 34.03 -11.96 17.98
C PRO A 4 33.47 -10.59 18.37
N GLN A 5 33.90 -9.57 17.66
CA GLN A 5 33.51 -8.19 17.86
C GLN A 5 32.05 -8.01 17.39
N LYS A 6 31.22 -7.44 18.24
CA LYS A 6 29.80 -7.09 18.05
C LYS A 6 29.53 -5.99 16.98
N GLY A 7 30.51 -5.63 16.17
CA GLY A 7 30.43 -4.52 15.21
C GLY A 7 30.02 -4.90 13.80
N ASP A 8 30.27 -6.14 13.37
CA ASP A 8 30.12 -6.51 11.96
C ASP A 8 28.68 -6.95 11.58
N ASP A 9 27.90 -7.49 12.52
CA ASP A 9 26.54 -7.96 12.25
C ASP A 9 25.56 -6.81 11.95
N ASN A 10 25.78 -5.63 12.52
CA ASN A 10 24.88 -4.49 12.36
C ASN A 10 25.08 -3.76 11.02
N LEU A 11 26.32 -3.68 10.53
CA LEU A 11 26.66 -3.10 9.22
C LEU A 11 26.19 -4.01 8.08
N THR A 12 26.38 -5.32 8.21
CA THR A 12 25.92 -6.30 7.24
C THR A 12 24.38 -6.32 7.15
N SER A 13 23.69 -6.22 8.27
CA SER A 13 22.22 -6.15 8.33
C SER A 13 21.67 -4.87 7.69
N GLN A 14 22.28 -3.71 7.93
CA GLN A 14 21.90 -2.45 7.31
C GLN A 14 22.17 -2.43 5.80
N TYR A 15 23.28 -3.00 5.35
CA TYR A 15 23.60 -3.10 3.93
C TYR A 15 22.60 -3.99 3.18
N THR A 16 22.28 -5.16 3.76
CA THR A 16 21.26 -6.07 3.21
C THR A 16 19.89 -5.40 3.12
N PHE A 17 19.49 -4.66 4.18
CA PHE A 17 18.24 -3.92 4.19
C PHE A 17 18.18 -2.87 3.06
N HIS A 18 19.25 -2.07 2.88
CA HIS A 18 19.30 -1.07 1.80
C HIS A 18 19.24 -1.70 0.40
N GLN A 19 19.93 -2.81 0.19
CA GLN A 19 19.85 -3.54 -1.09
C GLN A 19 18.43 -4.04 -1.38
N GLN A 20 17.73 -4.55 -0.37
CA GLN A 20 16.36 -5.02 -0.54
C GLN A 20 15.38 -3.87 -0.82
N ILE A 21 15.55 -2.72 -0.16
CA ILE A 21 14.76 -1.53 -0.44
C ILE A 21 15.00 -1.01 -1.87
N GLN A 22 16.23 -1.12 -2.40
CA GLN A 22 16.52 -0.74 -3.79
C GLN A 22 15.74 -1.57 -4.81
N LYS A 23 15.41 -2.84 -4.51
CA LYS A 23 14.54 -3.66 -5.38
C LYS A 23 13.15 -3.03 -5.61
N LEU A 24 12.67 -2.21 -4.70
CA LEU A 24 11.40 -1.50 -4.90
C LEU A 24 11.48 -0.55 -6.12
N GLU A 25 12.65 0.04 -6.38
CA GLU A 25 12.85 1.00 -7.49
C GLU A 25 12.86 0.34 -8.88
N GLU A 26 12.97 -1.00 -8.94
CA GLU A 26 12.94 -1.75 -10.20
C GLU A 26 11.52 -1.96 -10.75
N ALA A 27 10.49 -1.64 -9.98
CA ALA A 27 9.11 -1.84 -10.39
C ALA A 27 8.73 -0.91 -11.54
N THR A 28 8.17 -1.48 -12.60
CA THR A 28 7.84 -0.78 -13.84
C THR A 28 6.41 -0.25 -13.89
N CYS A 29 5.50 -0.84 -13.09
CA CYS A 29 4.10 -0.43 -13.04
C CYS A 29 3.58 -0.41 -11.58
N HIS A 30 2.40 0.19 -11.38
CA HIS A 30 1.82 0.34 -10.05
C HIS A 30 1.54 -0.99 -9.35
N GLU A 31 1.00 -1.96 -10.07
CA GLU A 31 0.68 -3.29 -9.53
C GLU A 31 1.96 -4.03 -9.10
N GLU A 32 3.00 -3.97 -9.92
CA GLU A 32 4.32 -4.51 -9.59
C GLU A 32 4.93 -3.83 -8.35
N ARG A 33 4.72 -2.52 -8.17
CA ARG A 33 5.17 -1.79 -6.98
C ARG A 33 4.50 -2.32 -5.71
N LEU A 34 3.18 -2.51 -5.76
CA LEU A 34 2.43 -3.04 -4.62
C LEU A 34 2.88 -4.46 -4.28
N PHE A 35 3.08 -5.31 -5.30
CA PHE A 35 3.64 -6.64 -5.13
C PHE A 35 5.03 -6.60 -4.48
N LYS A 36 5.97 -5.83 -5.03
CA LYS A 36 7.35 -5.72 -4.52
C LYS A 36 7.40 -5.21 -3.08
N ILE A 37 6.51 -4.31 -2.68
CA ILE A 37 6.40 -3.88 -1.28
C ILE A 37 6.17 -5.08 -0.35
N LEU A 38 5.26 -5.97 -0.69
CA LEU A 38 4.98 -7.14 0.16
C LEU A 38 6.02 -8.25 -0.01
N ASP A 39 6.56 -8.43 -1.20
CA ASP A 39 7.60 -9.42 -1.50
C ASP A 39 8.88 -9.13 -0.70
N VAL A 40 9.39 -7.90 -0.79
CA VAL A 40 10.55 -7.44 0.01
C VAL A 40 10.27 -7.52 1.52
N TYR A 41 9.04 -7.20 1.94
CA TYR A 41 8.62 -7.35 3.33
C TYR A 41 8.73 -8.81 3.79
N MET A 42 8.25 -9.76 3.00
CA MET A 42 8.29 -11.18 3.31
C MET A 42 9.72 -11.78 3.22
N GLU A 43 10.59 -11.22 2.38
CA GLU A 43 12.01 -11.59 2.34
C GLU A 43 12.79 -11.11 3.58
N LEU A 44 12.49 -9.91 4.08
CA LEU A 44 13.20 -9.30 5.20
C LEU A 44 12.76 -9.80 6.57
N TYR A 45 11.50 -10.21 6.71
CA TYR A 45 10.89 -10.50 8.00
C TYR A 45 10.39 -11.94 8.10
N PRO A 46 10.37 -12.53 9.32
CA PRO A 46 9.99 -13.92 9.51
C PRO A 46 8.46 -14.14 9.46
N VAL A 47 7.85 -13.79 8.34
CA VAL A 47 6.41 -13.81 8.09
C VAL A 47 6.05 -14.75 6.95
N ARG A 48 4.80 -15.23 6.90
CA ARG A 48 4.28 -16.12 5.86
C ARG A 48 3.20 -15.49 5.00
N ASN A 49 2.64 -14.39 5.45
CA ASN A 49 1.67 -13.60 4.69
C ASN A 49 1.87 -12.12 4.96
N ALA A 50 1.36 -11.30 4.06
CA ALA A 50 1.34 -9.86 4.23
C ALA A 50 0.11 -9.28 3.52
N TYR A 51 -0.68 -8.51 4.25
CA TYR A 51 -1.86 -7.79 3.77
C TYR A 51 -1.50 -6.32 3.64
N LEU A 52 -1.69 -5.73 2.47
CA LEU A 52 -1.52 -4.30 2.25
C LEU A 52 -2.87 -3.59 2.26
N PHE A 53 -2.98 -2.54 3.05
CA PHE A 53 -4.16 -1.71 3.18
C PHE A 53 -3.86 -0.26 2.86
N ARG A 54 -4.79 0.40 2.19
CA ARG A 54 -4.87 1.85 2.09
C ARG A 54 -5.57 2.41 3.32
N PHE A 55 -5.14 3.58 3.79
CA PHE A 55 -5.80 4.30 4.88
C PHE A 55 -6.25 5.68 4.43
N SER A 56 -7.52 5.98 4.70
CA SER A 56 -8.10 7.32 4.52
C SER A 56 -8.32 7.99 5.88
N PRO A 57 -7.55 9.03 6.23
CA PRO A 57 -7.70 9.71 7.51
C PRO A 57 -9.03 10.45 7.66
N LEU A 58 -9.66 10.90 6.57
CA LEU A 58 -10.94 11.63 6.62
C LEU A 58 -12.09 10.76 7.15
N GLY A 59 -12.12 9.46 6.80
CA GLY A 59 -13.16 8.54 7.22
C GLY A 59 -12.67 7.49 8.22
N PHE A 60 -11.42 7.54 8.64
CA PHE A 60 -10.77 6.45 9.38
C PHE A 60 -10.92 5.07 8.70
N LEU A 61 -11.03 5.10 7.37
CA LEU A 61 -11.29 3.91 6.58
C LEU A 61 -9.99 3.19 6.23
N GLY A 62 -9.90 1.92 6.63
CA GLY A 62 -8.93 0.96 6.11
C GLY A 62 -9.56 0.18 4.97
N GLU A 63 -8.90 0.11 3.82
CA GLU A 63 -9.34 -0.62 2.64
C GLU A 63 -8.24 -1.54 2.16
N GLY A 64 -8.57 -2.84 2.00
CA GLY A 64 -7.65 -3.84 1.51
C GLY A 64 -7.24 -3.57 0.07
N ILE A 65 -5.98 -3.82 -0.25
CA ILE A 65 -5.48 -3.72 -1.62
C ILE A 65 -5.11 -5.12 -2.11
N ILE A 66 -4.08 -5.71 -1.53
CA ILE A 66 -3.59 -7.05 -1.87
C ILE A 66 -3.19 -7.84 -0.63
N LEU A 67 -3.28 -9.15 -0.75
CA LEU A 67 -2.69 -10.15 0.13
C LEU A 67 -1.63 -10.90 -0.65
N LEU A 68 -0.43 -11.04 -0.09
CA LEU A 68 0.63 -11.89 -0.58
C LEU A 68 0.86 -13.07 0.38
N THR A 69 0.91 -14.28 -0.18
CA THR A 69 1.24 -15.53 0.51
C THR A 69 2.21 -16.35 -0.34
N ALA A 70 2.64 -17.49 0.15
CA ALA A 70 3.44 -18.44 -0.63
C ALA A 70 2.69 -18.96 -1.89
N ASP A 71 1.36 -18.95 -1.88
CA ASP A 71 0.52 -19.41 -2.99
C ASP A 71 0.31 -18.32 -4.06
N GLY A 72 0.75 -17.09 -3.80
CA GLY A 72 0.66 -15.95 -4.70
C GLY A 72 -0.06 -14.74 -4.15
N MET A 73 -0.39 -13.81 -5.03
CA MET A 73 -1.04 -12.53 -4.72
C MET A 73 -2.54 -12.59 -5.03
N VAL A 74 -3.34 -12.04 -4.11
CA VAL A 74 -4.81 -11.93 -4.24
C VAL A 74 -5.24 -10.50 -3.93
N HIS A 75 -6.18 -9.96 -4.72
CA HIS A 75 -6.82 -8.69 -4.42
C HIS A 75 -7.85 -8.84 -3.31
N ILE A 76 -7.84 -7.90 -2.33
CA ILE A 76 -8.68 -7.94 -1.13
C ILE A 76 -9.49 -6.64 -0.95
N GLY A 77 -9.85 -5.99 -2.06
CA GLY A 77 -10.58 -4.70 -2.08
C GLY A 77 -11.95 -4.72 -1.40
N ASP A 78 -12.52 -5.90 -1.17
CA ASP A 78 -13.80 -6.07 -0.45
C ASP A 78 -13.66 -5.88 1.07
N ILE A 79 -12.43 -5.93 1.60
CA ILE A 79 -12.16 -5.70 3.01
C ILE A 79 -12.15 -4.19 3.28
N ARG A 80 -13.17 -3.71 3.98
CA ARG A 80 -13.29 -2.30 4.37
C ARG A 80 -13.71 -2.20 5.82
N ASP A 81 -12.97 -1.40 6.60
CA ASP A 81 -13.19 -1.22 8.02
C ASP A 81 -12.99 0.19 8.50
N ASP A 82 -13.79 0.57 9.47
CA ASP A 82 -13.46 1.69 10.33
C ASP A 82 -12.31 1.30 11.27
N VAL A 83 -11.14 1.87 11.06
CA VAL A 83 -9.92 1.57 11.79
C VAL A 83 -10.08 1.82 13.30
N ARG A 84 -10.99 2.70 13.72
CA ARG A 84 -11.30 2.97 15.14
C ARG A 84 -11.90 1.75 15.85
N SER A 85 -12.53 0.85 15.09
CA SER A 85 -13.06 -0.43 15.61
C SER A 85 -12.00 -1.52 15.75
N LEU A 86 -10.74 -1.24 15.36
CA LEU A 86 -9.61 -2.17 15.33
C LEU A 86 -8.46 -1.61 16.20
N PRO A 87 -8.48 -1.81 17.54
CA PRO A 87 -7.61 -1.10 18.47
C PRO A 87 -6.13 -1.17 18.14
N ILE A 88 -5.60 -2.34 17.74
CA ILE A 88 -4.18 -2.49 17.40
C ILE A 88 -3.81 -1.67 16.15
N ILE A 89 -4.67 -1.66 15.14
CA ILE A 89 -4.44 -0.90 13.90
C ILE A 89 -4.51 0.60 14.21
N TYR A 90 -5.52 1.00 14.97
CA TYR A 90 -5.67 2.40 15.40
C TYR A 90 -4.45 2.88 16.18
N SER A 91 -3.96 2.09 17.14
CA SER A 91 -2.75 2.41 17.92
C SER A 91 -1.51 2.54 17.04
N ALA A 92 -1.30 1.59 16.11
CA ALA A 92 -0.16 1.63 15.18
C ALA A 92 -0.18 2.88 14.31
N ILE A 93 -1.34 3.26 13.78
CA ILE A 93 -1.55 4.45 12.95
C ILE A 93 -1.31 5.72 13.77
N HIS A 94 -1.91 5.81 14.96
CA HIS A 94 -1.82 6.99 15.82
C HIS A 94 -0.38 7.25 16.30
N GLU A 95 0.31 6.20 16.74
CA GLU A 95 1.69 6.29 17.20
C GLU A 95 2.74 6.27 16.09
N LYS A 96 2.33 5.94 14.85
CA LYS A 96 3.21 5.81 13.67
C LYS A 96 4.35 4.82 13.90
N LYS A 97 4.05 3.74 14.63
CA LYS A 97 4.99 2.68 15.00
C LYS A 97 4.38 1.32 14.73
N ALA A 98 5.21 0.37 14.35
CA ALA A 98 4.77 -1.02 14.26
C ALA A 98 4.32 -1.53 15.63
N LYS A 99 3.23 -2.28 15.64
CA LYS A 99 2.63 -2.86 16.84
C LYS A 99 2.45 -4.36 16.67
N TYR A 100 2.59 -5.07 17.76
CA TYR A 100 2.38 -6.51 17.85
C TYR A 100 1.47 -6.83 19.02
N CYS A 101 0.54 -7.72 18.81
CA CYS A 101 -0.20 -8.35 19.91
C CYS A 101 -0.40 -9.85 19.67
N SER A 102 -0.50 -10.62 20.73
CA SER A 102 -0.66 -12.07 20.69
C SER A 102 -1.50 -12.58 21.84
N GLY A 103 -1.97 -13.84 21.74
CA GLY A 103 -2.71 -14.51 22.79
C GLY A 103 -4.02 -13.78 23.16
N ILE A 104 -4.27 -13.60 24.44
CA ILE A 104 -5.49 -12.95 24.96
C ILE A 104 -5.60 -11.50 24.45
N GLU A 105 -4.48 -10.80 24.34
CA GLU A 105 -4.46 -9.42 23.87
C GLU A 105 -4.86 -9.31 22.40
N TYR A 106 -4.46 -10.26 21.56
CA TYR A 106 -4.93 -10.37 20.18
C TYR A 106 -6.47 -10.49 20.11
N LEU A 107 -7.07 -11.33 20.95
CA LEU A 107 -8.53 -11.50 20.98
C LEU A 107 -9.28 -10.23 21.41
N LYS A 108 -8.69 -9.42 22.28
CA LYS A 108 -9.27 -8.14 22.72
C LYS A 108 -9.14 -7.03 21.69
N GLN A 109 -8.06 -7.05 20.91
CA GLN A 109 -7.70 -5.97 19.97
C GLN A 109 -8.08 -6.26 18.52
N THR A 110 -8.63 -7.45 18.23
CA THR A 110 -9.03 -7.87 16.90
C THR A 110 -10.54 -8.08 16.83
N SER A 111 -11.17 -7.61 15.78
CA SER A 111 -12.61 -7.85 15.55
C SER A 111 -12.89 -9.34 15.35
N SER A 112 -13.98 -9.83 15.93
CA SER A 112 -14.41 -11.25 15.84
C SER A 112 -14.54 -11.74 14.40
N LYS A 113 -14.83 -10.87 13.44
CA LYS A 113 -14.90 -11.21 12.01
C LYS A 113 -13.55 -11.66 11.42
N TYR A 114 -12.43 -11.31 12.04
CA TYR A 114 -11.07 -11.70 11.64
C TYR A 114 -10.51 -12.86 12.44
N ILE A 115 -11.23 -13.32 13.47
CA ILE A 115 -10.85 -14.50 14.25
C ILE A 115 -11.48 -15.73 13.58
N THR A 116 -11.00 -16.07 12.38
CA THR A 116 -11.60 -17.13 11.55
C THR A 116 -11.01 -18.52 11.78
N SER A 117 -9.87 -18.61 12.44
CA SER A 117 -9.14 -19.86 12.67
C SER A 117 -8.59 -19.92 14.07
N SER A 118 -8.70 -21.08 14.70
CA SER A 118 -8.09 -21.38 16.02
C SER A 118 -6.56 -21.37 16.01
N SER A 119 -5.94 -21.24 14.84
CA SER A 119 -4.48 -21.22 14.66
C SER A 119 -3.87 -19.81 14.62
N VAL A 120 -4.67 -18.77 14.36
CA VAL A 120 -4.20 -17.37 14.33
C VAL A 120 -4.40 -16.71 15.66
N HIS A 121 -3.30 -16.45 16.37
CA HIS A 121 -3.32 -15.87 17.73
C HIS A 121 -2.44 -14.63 17.88
N SER A 122 -1.99 -14.04 16.77
CA SER A 122 -1.14 -12.87 16.81
C SER A 122 -1.23 -12.06 15.53
N VAL A 123 -0.93 -10.77 15.63
CA VAL A 123 -0.85 -9.85 14.50
C VAL A 123 0.24 -8.82 14.71
N VAL A 124 0.94 -8.49 13.62
CA VAL A 124 1.79 -7.31 13.50
C VAL A 124 1.09 -6.32 12.57
N VAL A 125 1.11 -5.06 12.93
CA VAL A 125 0.64 -3.94 12.10
C VAL A 125 1.78 -2.97 11.89
N VAL A 126 2.10 -2.67 10.63
CA VAL A 126 3.18 -1.77 10.23
C VAL A 126 2.61 -0.57 9.48
N PRO A 127 2.59 0.63 10.07
CA PRO A 127 2.07 1.81 9.40
C PRO A 127 3.03 2.28 8.29
N ILE A 128 2.47 2.62 7.13
CA ILE A 128 3.19 3.23 6.00
C ILE A 128 3.05 4.74 6.09
N CYS A 129 4.17 5.42 6.32
CA CYS A 129 4.22 6.86 6.55
C CYS A 129 4.78 7.60 5.34
N PHE A 130 3.97 8.49 4.78
CA PHE A 130 4.42 9.51 3.84
C PHE A 130 4.62 10.83 4.57
N ARG A 131 5.88 11.26 4.77
CA ARG A 131 6.21 12.40 5.65
C ARG A 131 5.62 12.20 7.05
N SER A 132 4.62 13.02 7.40
CA SER A 132 3.91 12.95 8.69
C SER A 132 2.53 12.29 8.59
N VAL A 133 2.10 11.89 7.40
CA VAL A 133 0.77 11.33 7.14
C VAL A 133 0.85 9.82 6.96
N ILE A 134 -0.07 9.08 7.57
CA ILE A 134 -0.25 7.66 7.28
C ILE A 134 -1.10 7.53 6.02
N ILE A 135 -0.58 6.79 5.03
CA ILE A 135 -1.24 6.53 3.74
C ILE A 135 -1.76 5.09 3.64
N GLY A 136 -1.23 4.20 4.47
CA GLY A 136 -1.60 2.80 4.49
C GLY A 136 -0.94 2.05 5.65
N TYR A 137 -1.12 0.75 5.67
CA TYR A 137 -0.47 -0.14 6.64
C TYR A 137 -0.37 -1.56 6.10
N ILE A 138 0.60 -2.32 6.62
CA ILE A 138 0.75 -3.75 6.36
C ILE A 138 0.30 -4.48 7.61
N CYS A 139 -0.51 -5.55 7.44
CA CYS A 139 -0.84 -6.50 8.49
C CYS A 139 -0.23 -7.86 8.18
N THR A 140 0.21 -8.57 9.22
CA THR A 140 0.70 -9.95 9.15
C THR A 140 0.16 -10.71 10.35
N ASN A 141 -0.41 -11.87 10.12
CA ASN A 141 -0.96 -12.73 11.18
C ASN A 141 -0.41 -14.17 11.16
N GLU A 142 0.46 -14.48 10.19
CA GLU A 142 1.15 -15.76 10.10
C GLU A 142 2.67 -15.57 10.10
N PHE A 143 3.35 -16.25 11.01
CA PHE A 143 4.78 -16.12 11.24
C PHE A 143 5.52 -17.44 11.00
N ILE A 144 6.79 -17.37 10.64
CA ILE A 144 7.66 -18.55 10.57
C ILE A 144 7.78 -19.15 11.99
N LYS A 145 7.78 -20.46 12.08
CA LYS A 145 7.88 -21.17 13.36
C LYS A 145 9.14 -20.75 14.13
N GLY A 146 8.93 -20.29 15.37
CA GLY A 146 10.02 -19.81 16.23
C GLY A 146 10.38 -18.35 16.05
N ALA A 147 9.66 -17.60 15.20
CA ALA A 147 9.85 -16.15 15.08
C ALA A 147 9.68 -15.45 16.43
N ARG A 148 10.62 -14.59 16.76
CA ARG A 148 10.55 -13.72 17.95
C ARG A 148 10.24 -12.31 17.48
N ILE A 149 9.15 -11.78 18.00
CA ILE A 149 8.71 -10.40 17.69
C ILE A 149 9.07 -9.53 18.89
N ASP A 150 10.28 -9.02 18.88
CA ASP A 150 10.82 -8.13 19.93
C ASP A 150 10.86 -6.66 19.48
N GLU A 151 11.22 -5.77 20.38
CA GLU A 151 11.31 -4.32 20.12
C GLU A 151 12.31 -3.96 18.99
N SER A 152 13.35 -4.73 18.79
CA SER A 152 14.30 -4.54 17.71
C SER A 152 13.63 -4.79 16.35
N LEU A 153 12.89 -5.90 16.24
CA LEU A 153 12.12 -6.23 15.04
C LEU A 153 11.02 -5.19 14.78
N LEU A 154 10.28 -4.75 15.81
CA LEU A 154 9.25 -3.71 15.68
C LEU A 154 9.84 -2.37 15.24
N SER A 155 11.04 -2.04 15.69
CA SER A 155 11.77 -0.85 15.24
C SER A 155 12.15 -0.95 13.77
N SER A 156 12.65 -2.10 13.32
CA SER A 156 12.97 -2.39 11.92
C SER A 156 11.73 -2.32 11.04
N LEU A 157 10.62 -2.92 11.46
CA LEU A 157 9.32 -2.87 10.77
C LEU A 157 8.80 -1.43 10.65
N THR A 158 8.94 -0.63 11.72
CA THR A 158 8.58 0.79 11.70
C THR A 158 9.42 1.56 10.67
N TYR A 159 10.71 1.26 10.60
CA TYR A 159 11.60 1.86 9.62
C TYR A 159 11.23 1.45 8.19
N TYR A 160 10.91 0.17 7.97
CA TYR A 160 10.41 -0.34 6.70
C TYR A 160 9.18 0.43 6.20
N GLY A 161 8.18 0.61 7.03
CA GLY A 161 6.98 1.37 6.68
C GLY A 161 7.26 2.82 6.28
N LYS A 162 8.29 3.44 6.87
CA LYS A 162 8.76 4.79 6.48
C LYS A 162 9.45 4.77 5.11
N GLU A 163 10.30 3.79 4.84
CA GLU A 163 11.00 3.67 3.55
C GLU A 163 10.02 3.38 2.41
N VAL A 164 9.02 2.51 2.63
CA VAL A 164 7.92 2.28 1.69
C VAL A 164 7.16 3.57 1.40
N GLY A 165 6.86 4.38 2.41
CA GLY A 165 6.22 5.67 2.21
C GLY A 165 7.05 6.63 1.35
N LYS A 166 8.37 6.71 1.56
CA LYS A 166 9.28 7.50 0.72
C LYS A 166 9.34 6.97 -0.72
N PHE A 167 9.36 5.65 -0.88
CA PHE A 167 9.35 5.02 -2.20
C PHE A 167 8.09 5.37 -2.98
N LEU A 168 6.93 5.31 -2.35
CA LEU A 168 5.65 5.69 -2.98
C LEU A 168 5.61 7.18 -3.35
N GLU A 169 6.25 8.06 -2.55
CA GLU A 169 6.39 9.49 -2.90
C GLU A 169 7.18 9.71 -4.19
N LYS A 170 8.36 9.07 -4.28
CA LYS A 170 9.23 9.23 -5.47
C LYS A 170 8.52 8.79 -6.74
N SER A 171 7.67 7.75 -6.66
CA SER A 171 6.99 7.20 -7.82
C SER A 171 5.85 8.08 -8.33
N ASP A 172 5.26 8.94 -7.51
CA ASP A 172 4.28 9.93 -7.96
C ASP A 172 4.93 11.08 -8.77
N SER A 173 6.25 11.24 -8.68
CA SER A 173 7.02 12.24 -9.43
C SER A 173 7.59 11.72 -10.77
N VAL A 174 7.62 10.40 -10.97
CA VAL A 174 7.96 9.80 -12.26
C VAL A 174 6.66 9.63 -13.03
N GLU A 175 6.51 10.33 -14.15
CA GLU A 175 5.43 10.10 -15.11
C GLU A 175 5.55 8.66 -15.64
N ASP A 176 4.93 7.70 -14.93
CA ASP A 176 4.77 6.35 -15.45
C ASP A 176 3.95 6.45 -16.75
N PRO A 177 4.46 5.99 -17.89
CA PRO A 177 3.74 6.04 -19.17
C PRO A 177 2.37 5.37 -19.12
N GLN A 178 2.12 4.49 -18.16
CA GLN A 178 0.83 3.83 -17.93
C GLN A 178 -0.12 4.63 -17.02
N PHE A 179 0.40 5.63 -16.26
CA PHE A 179 -0.44 6.51 -15.47
C PHE A 179 -0.95 7.67 -16.30
N LEU A 180 -2.18 8.04 -16.02
CA LEU A 180 -2.77 9.24 -16.60
C LEU A 180 -2.01 10.47 -16.08
N SER A 181 -1.63 11.37 -16.98
CA SER A 181 -1.15 12.69 -16.59
C SER A 181 -2.22 13.45 -15.80
N LYS A 182 -1.85 14.45 -15.04
CA LYS A 182 -2.80 15.30 -14.29
C LYS A 182 -3.95 15.81 -15.16
N ARG A 183 -3.65 16.20 -16.41
CA ARG A 183 -4.64 16.68 -17.37
C ARG A 183 -5.55 15.56 -17.90
N GLU A 184 -5.01 14.40 -18.19
CA GLU A 184 -5.81 13.23 -18.59
C GLU A 184 -6.75 12.79 -17.46
N LEU A 185 -6.24 12.71 -16.22
CA LEU A 185 -7.03 12.35 -15.05
C LEU A 185 -8.13 13.40 -14.76
N GLU A 186 -7.82 14.69 -14.91
CA GLU A 186 -8.80 15.77 -14.78
C GLU A 186 -9.93 15.63 -15.79
N VAL A 187 -9.63 15.39 -17.06
CA VAL A 187 -10.63 15.12 -18.09
C VAL A 187 -11.49 13.91 -17.74
N MET A 188 -10.89 12.81 -17.28
CA MET A 188 -11.62 11.60 -16.91
C MET A 188 -12.54 11.81 -15.69
N ARG A 189 -12.13 12.60 -14.69
CA ARG A 189 -12.98 13.00 -13.55
C ARG A 189 -14.20 13.79 -13.99
N ARG A 190 -14.01 14.76 -14.89
CA ARG A 190 -15.12 15.57 -15.42
C ARG A 190 -16.11 14.75 -16.22
N ILE A 191 -15.61 13.77 -16.98
CA ILE A 191 -16.47 12.79 -17.65
C ILE A 191 -17.30 12.00 -16.63
N ALA A 192 -16.69 11.57 -15.52
CA ALA A 192 -17.39 10.86 -14.46
C ALA A 192 -18.50 11.71 -13.81
N TRP A 193 -18.33 13.03 -13.77
CA TRP A 193 -19.35 13.99 -13.32
C TRP A 193 -20.41 14.32 -14.38
N GLY A 194 -20.29 13.76 -15.58
CA GLY A 194 -21.27 13.93 -16.66
C GLY A 194 -21.06 15.16 -17.54
N GLU A 195 -19.92 15.86 -17.42
CA GLU A 195 -19.62 17.03 -18.25
C GLU A 195 -19.46 16.66 -19.73
N SER A 196 -19.96 17.50 -20.61
CA SER A 196 -19.76 17.41 -22.06
C SER A 196 -18.34 17.85 -22.46
N THR A 197 -17.93 17.44 -23.67
CA THR A 197 -16.63 17.86 -24.21
C THR A 197 -16.47 19.38 -24.30
N LYS A 198 -17.55 20.10 -24.58
CA LYS A 198 -17.56 21.56 -24.66
C LYS A 198 -17.39 22.20 -23.29
N GLU A 199 -18.13 21.75 -22.28
CA GLU A 199 -17.99 22.24 -20.90
C GLU A 199 -16.59 22.02 -20.37
N MET A 200 -16.00 20.85 -20.61
CA MET A 200 -14.62 20.56 -20.24
C MET A 200 -13.62 21.48 -20.96
N ALA A 201 -13.81 21.71 -22.26
CA ALA A 201 -12.95 22.58 -23.05
C ALA A 201 -12.96 24.01 -22.51
N ASP A 202 -14.16 24.55 -22.25
CA ASP A 202 -14.36 25.89 -21.69
C ASP A 202 -13.73 26.03 -20.30
N PHE A 203 -13.99 25.07 -19.41
CA PHE A 203 -13.44 25.10 -18.05
C PHE A 203 -11.91 24.99 -18.01
N MET A 204 -11.34 24.09 -18.80
CA MET A 204 -9.90 23.84 -18.83
C MET A 204 -9.13 24.82 -19.70
N GLN A 205 -9.84 25.75 -20.41
CA GLN A 205 -9.29 26.72 -21.35
C GLN A 205 -8.46 26.06 -22.47
N ILE A 206 -8.97 24.97 -23.05
CA ILE A 206 -8.37 24.20 -24.14
C ILE A 206 -9.41 23.95 -25.23
N SER A 207 -8.96 23.47 -26.40
CA SER A 207 -9.88 23.11 -27.48
C SER A 207 -10.60 21.79 -27.19
N GLU A 208 -11.83 21.63 -27.73
CA GLU A 208 -12.54 20.35 -27.69
C GLU A 208 -11.72 19.20 -28.30
N LEU A 209 -10.88 19.52 -29.31
CA LEU A 209 -9.99 18.56 -29.92
C LEU A 209 -8.95 18.05 -28.91
N THR A 210 -8.40 18.96 -28.09
CA THR A 210 -7.46 18.62 -27.02
C THR A 210 -8.10 17.74 -25.97
N VAL A 211 -9.35 18.02 -25.56
CA VAL A 211 -10.12 17.16 -24.64
C VAL A 211 -10.27 15.75 -25.22
N LYS A 212 -10.69 15.64 -26.50
CA LYS A 212 -10.81 14.34 -27.20
C LYS A 212 -9.47 13.58 -27.25
N GLN A 213 -8.38 14.31 -27.43
CA GLN A 213 -7.04 13.73 -27.43
C GLN A 213 -6.66 13.15 -26.05
N TYR A 214 -6.92 13.87 -24.96
CA TYR A 214 -6.70 13.37 -23.60
C TYR A 214 -7.52 12.13 -23.32
N VAL A 215 -8.81 12.09 -23.69
CA VAL A 215 -9.65 10.90 -23.57
C VAL A 215 -9.07 9.71 -24.33
N LYS A 216 -8.67 9.90 -25.58
CA LYS A 216 -8.08 8.85 -26.42
C LYS A 216 -6.78 8.30 -25.79
N THR A 217 -5.93 9.18 -25.29
CA THR A 217 -4.67 8.80 -24.64
C THR A 217 -4.94 8.05 -23.32
N ALA A 218 -5.90 8.53 -22.53
CA ALA A 218 -6.31 7.87 -21.29
C ALA A 218 -6.80 6.43 -21.53
N ILE A 219 -7.70 6.23 -22.51
CA ILE A 219 -8.21 4.91 -22.91
C ILE A 219 -7.04 3.98 -23.30
N LYS A 220 -6.09 4.49 -24.10
CA LYS A 220 -4.92 3.72 -24.52
C LYS A 220 -4.02 3.34 -23.35
N LYS A 221 -3.72 4.29 -22.46
CA LYS A 221 -2.87 4.08 -21.27
C LYS A 221 -3.48 3.09 -20.29
N LEU A 222 -4.80 3.13 -20.09
CA LEU A 222 -5.53 2.20 -19.23
C LEU A 222 -5.72 0.82 -19.83
N GLY A 223 -5.40 0.61 -21.11
CA GLY A 223 -5.58 -0.67 -21.80
C GLY A 223 -7.05 -1.08 -21.97
N VAL A 224 -7.98 -0.11 -21.98
CA VAL A 224 -9.42 -0.34 -22.02
C VAL A 224 -10.04 -0.02 -23.39
N GLN A 225 -11.27 -0.48 -23.64
CA GLN A 225 -11.87 -0.41 -24.98
C GLN A 225 -12.59 0.92 -25.27
N ASN A 226 -13.14 1.58 -24.26
CA ASN A 226 -13.92 2.79 -24.43
C ASN A 226 -13.94 3.65 -23.18
N ARG A 227 -14.55 4.84 -23.31
CA ARG A 227 -14.64 5.86 -22.27
C ARG A 227 -15.35 5.37 -21.00
N SER A 228 -16.45 4.63 -21.14
CA SER A 228 -17.19 4.09 -19.99
C SER A 228 -16.39 3.02 -19.24
N HIS A 229 -15.70 2.15 -19.98
CA HIS A 229 -14.78 1.17 -19.39
C HIS A 229 -13.61 1.86 -18.67
N ALA A 230 -13.06 2.95 -19.24
CA ALA A 230 -12.01 3.74 -18.60
C ALA A 230 -12.48 4.33 -17.26
N ILE A 231 -13.70 4.88 -17.20
CA ILE A 231 -14.28 5.41 -15.96
C ILE A 231 -14.43 4.29 -14.92
N GLY A 232 -15.02 3.15 -15.30
CA GLY A 232 -15.15 2.00 -14.39
C GLY A 232 -13.82 1.49 -13.85
N GLU A 233 -12.77 1.49 -14.68
CA GLU A 233 -11.42 1.11 -14.26
C GLU A 233 -10.82 2.11 -13.27
N LEU A 234 -10.98 3.40 -13.51
CA LEU A 234 -10.51 4.44 -12.60
C LEU A 234 -11.22 4.43 -11.25
N PHE A 235 -12.54 4.12 -11.22
CA PHE A 235 -13.26 3.87 -9.96
C PHE A 235 -12.74 2.64 -9.24
N ARG A 236 -12.51 1.52 -9.94
CA ARG A 236 -11.96 0.29 -9.33
C ARG A 236 -10.56 0.51 -8.75
N ARG A 237 -9.74 1.32 -9.40
CA ARG A 237 -8.40 1.69 -8.90
C ARG A 237 -8.43 2.79 -7.84
N GLY A 238 -9.61 3.33 -7.49
CA GLY A 238 -9.75 4.44 -6.53
C GLY A 238 -9.08 5.75 -6.95
N MET A 239 -8.85 5.93 -8.25
CA MET A 239 -8.22 7.14 -8.81
C MET A 239 -9.22 8.29 -8.99
N ILE A 240 -10.51 7.95 -9.10
CA ILE A 240 -11.64 8.89 -9.11
C ILE A 240 -12.72 8.41 -8.14
N THR A 241 -13.51 9.34 -7.60
CA THR A 241 -14.61 9.13 -6.65
C THR A 241 -15.87 9.80 -7.15
#